data_f63c4b662e7b15802bccf530d47a4b3c
#
_entry.id   f63c4b662e7b15802bccf530d47a4b3c
#
_cell.length_a   1.000
_cell.length_b   1.000
_cell.length_c   1.000
_cell.angle_alpha   90.00
_cell.angle_beta   90.00
_cell.angle_gamma   90.00
#
_symmetry.space_group_name_H-M   'P 1'
#
loop_
_entity.id
_entity.type
_entity.pdbx_description
1 polymer ?
#
loop_
_entity_poly.entity_id
_entity_poly.type
_entity_poly.pdbx_seq_one_letter_code
_entity_poly.pdbx_strand_id
1 'polypeptide(L)'
;VRLHLNEKMAVRLKLGLNTSTDKDVTYYESPTDQKEYERNSKESITTFSIMPGFEYHFTKYERISPYVGGEIGLLTSTAKTKTDNTENDDKTETKRPGLGFGVNVFTGVDVYLCKGLYLGFELGLGYDSMNYKRGTTTTVSGSTTTETDGTTSNLQSRFGFHATPSLRVGWNF
;
A
#
# COMPACT_ATOMS: atom_id res chain seq x y z
N VAL A 1 -4.33 -12.96 -9.88
CA VAL A 1 -4.53 -14.21 -10.62
C VAL A 1 -5.44 -15.11 -9.81
N ARG A 2 -6.36 -15.81 -10.49
CA ARG A 2 -7.31 -16.78 -9.91
C ARG A 2 -7.19 -18.09 -10.67
N LEU A 3 -7.18 -19.21 -9.96
CA LEU A 3 -7.18 -20.55 -10.50
C LEU A 3 -8.32 -21.34 -9.86
N HIS A 4 -9.28 -21.77 -10.67
CA HIS A 4 -10.35 -22.66 -10.22
C HIS A 4 -9.82 -24.10 -10.09
N LEU A 5 -9.94 -24.65 -8.88
CA LEU A 5 -9.59 -26.04 -8.59
C LEU A 5 -10.72 -27.00 -9.00
N ASN A 6 -11.96 -26.53 -8.85
CA ASN A 6 -13.18 -27.18 -9.27
C ASN A 6 -14.31 -26.14 -9.42
N GLU A 7 -15.55 -26.58 -9.64
CA GLU A 7 -16.70 -25.69 -9.83
C GLU A 7 -17.01 -24.79 -8.61
N LYS A 8 -16.58 -25.18 -7.41
CA LYS A 8 -16.89 -24.49 -6.16
C LYS A 8 -15.68 -23.84 -5.49
N MET A 9 -14.48 -24.18 -5.89
CA MET A 9 -13.26 -23.76 -5.19
C MET A 9 -12.28 -23.10 -6.14
N ALA A 10 -11.73 -21.97 -5.71
CA ALA A 10 -10.65 -21.32 -6.40
C ALA A 10 -9.56 -20.84 -5.42
N VAL A 11 -8.32 -20.91 -5.84
CA VAL A 11 -7.20 -20.23 -5.20
C VAL A 11 -6.93 -18.94 -5.95
N ARG A 12 -6.51 -17.92 -5.22
CA ARG A 12 -6.15 -16.64 -5.82
C ARG A 12 -4.82 -16.12 -5.28
N LEU A 13 -4.15 -15.35 -6.09
CA LEU A 13 -2.98 -14.58 -5.69
C LEU A 13 -3.22 -13.12 -6.05
N LYS A 14 -3.21 -12.26 -5.05
CA LYS A 14 -3.28 -10.82 -5.22
C LYS A 14 -1.90 -10.23 -4.99
N LEU A 15 -1.43 -9.47 -5.96
CA LEU A 15 -0.23 -8.65 -5.85
C LEU A 15 -0.68 -7.19 -5.80
N GLY A 16 -0.18 -6.45 -4.85
CA GLY A 16 -0.49 -5.03 -4.68
C GLY A 16 0.78 -4.20 -4.68
N LEU A 17 0.74 -3.09 -5.40
CA LEU A 17 1.73 -2.02 -5.33
C LEU A 17 0.98 -0.71 -5.16
N ASN A 18 1.24 -0.03 -4.07
CA ASN A 18 0.66 1.27 -3.79
C ASN A 18 1.76 2.28 -3.48
N THR A 19 1.68 3.46 -4.07
CA THR A 19 2.59 4.56 -3.77
C THR A 19 1.75 5.81 -3.54
N SER A 20 1.92 6.41 -2.36
CA SER A 20 1.39 7.73 -2.03
C SER A 20 2.54 8.70 -1.92
N THR A 21 2.35 9.91 -2.44
CA THR A 21 3.35 10.98 -2.36
C THR A 21 2.64 12.28 -2.03
N ASP A 22 3.04 12.88 -0.92
CA ASP A 22 2.61 14.19 -0.49
C ASP A 22 3.78 15.16 -0.57
N LYS A 23 3.51 16.39 -0.99
CA LYS A 23 4.50 17.45 -1.10
C LYS A 23 3.95 18.70 -0.42
N ASP A 24 4.73 19.22 0.51
CA ASP A 24 4.46 20.47 1.20
C ASP A 24 5.58 21.45 0.93
N VAL A 25 5.19 22.71 0.65
CA VAL A 25 6.09 23.83 0.46
C VAL A 25 5.76 24.85 1.54
N THR A 26 6.75 25.17 2.37
CA THR A 26 6.61 26.16 3.43
C THR A 26 7.56 27.32 3.14
N TYR A 27 7.00 28.52 3.13
CA TYR A 27 7.75 29.77 3.01
C TYR A 27 7.96 30.34 4.41
N TYR A 28 9.17 30.80 4.70
CA TYR A 28 9.49 31.45 5.96
C TYR A 28 10.54 32.54 5.76
N GLU A 29 10.46 33.58 6.57
CA GLU A 29 11.40 34.68 6.58
C GLU A 29 12.56 34.35 7.53
N SER A 30 13.80 34.41 7.03
CA SER A 30 14.98 34.17 7.85
C SER A 30 15.21 35.32 8.84
N PRO A 31 15.40 35.02 10.13
CA PRO A 31 15.68 36.06 11.12
C PRO A 31 17.06 36.69 10.94
N THR A 32 17.93 36.11 10.13
CA THR A 32 19.30 36.56 9.94
C THR A 32 19.42 37.63 8.88
N ASP A 33 18.72 37.50 7.76
CA ASP A 33 18.83 38.41 6.61
C ASP A 33 17.51 39.00 6.13
N GLN A 34 16.39 38.63 6.82
CA GLN A 34 15.01 39.07 6.51
C GLN A 34 14.56 38.77 5.07
N LYS A 35 15.13 37.71 4.48
CA LYS A 35 14.71 37.19 3.18
C LYS A 35 13.76 36.03 3.35
N GLU A 36 12.86 35.87 2.37
CA GLU A 36 11.98 34.72 2.29
C GLU A 36 12.71 33.54 1.68
N TYR A 37 12.65 32.41 2.38
CA TYR A 37 13.21 31.13 1.98
C TYR A 37 12.14 30.08 1.86
N GLU A 38 12.42 29.02 1.08
CA GLU A 38 11.53 27.93 0.79
C GLU A 38 12.06 26.63 1.43
N ARG A 39 11.18 25.92 2.13
CA ARG A 39 11.41 24.58 2.61
C ARG A 39 10.47 23.63 1.88
N ASN A 40 11.02 22.76 1.08
CA ASN A 40 10.32 21.71 0.38
C ASN A 40 10.36 20.41 1.19
N SER A 41 9.20 19.88 1.55
CA SER A 41 9.07 18.56 2.19
C SER A 41 8.31 17.63 1.26
N LYS A 42 8.88 16.46 0.99
CA LYS A 42 8.25 15.41 0.20
C LYS A 42 8.24 14.12 1.00
N GLU A 43 7.03 13.65 1.31
CA GLU A 43 6.82 12.33 1.89
C GLU A 43 6.32 11.36 0.82
N SER A 44 6.91 10.17 0.77
CA SER A 44 6.52 9.11 -0.17
C SER A 44 6.50 7.77 0.55
N ILE A 45 5.37 7.08 0.49
CA ILE A 45 5.18 5.75 1.06
C ILE A 45 4.88 4.79 -0.08
N THR A 46 5.74 3.81 -0.26
CA THR A 46 5.55 2.72 -1.23
C THR A 46 5.33 1.42 -0.49
N THR A 47 4.21 0.76 -0.75
CA THR A 47 3.85 -0.53 -0.16
C THR A 47 3.67 -1.57 -1.25
N PHE A 48 4.36 -2.68 -1.10
CA PHE A 48 4.18 -3.89 -1.90
C PHE A 48 3.51 -4.96 -1.04
N SER A 49 2.57 -5.70 -1.61
CA SER A 49 1.87 -6.79 -0.93
C SER A 49 1.74 -8.01 -1.81
N ILE A 50 1.82 -9.19 -1.17
CA ILE A 50 1.56 -10.49 -1.77
C ILE A 50 0.58 -11.23 -0.88
N MET A 51 -0.61 -11.53 -1.41
CA MET A 51 -1.72 -12.08 -0.64
C MET A 51 -2.32 -13.28 -1.37
N PRO A 52 -1.85 -14.51 -1.06
CA PRO A 52 -2.55 -15.72 -1.42
C PRO A 52 -3.90 -15.81 -0.69
N GLY A 53 -4.87 -16.40 -1.35
CA GLY A 53 -6.22 -16.53 -0.82
C GLY A 53 -6.97 -17.72 -1.41
N PHE A 54 -8.12 -17.98 -0.82
CA PHE A 54 -9.03 -19.04 -1.19
C PHE A 54 -10.44 -18.51 -1.32
N GLU A 55 -11.17 -19.01 -2.30
CA GLU A 55 -12.57 -18.66 -2.57
C GLU A 55 -13.43 -19.91 -2.63
N TYR A 56 -14.62 -19.80 -2.05
CA TYR A 56 -15.67 -20.81 -2.14
C TYR A 56 -16.90 -20.23 -2.83
N HIS A 57 -17.29 -20.80 -3.96
CA HIS A 57 -18.43 -20.43 -4.77
C HIS A 57 -19.65 -21.26 -4.36
N PHE A 58 -20.73 -20.62 -3.92
CA PHE A 58 -21.91 -21.31 -3.37
C PHE A 58 -22.71 -22.04 -4.45
N THR A 59 -22.93 -21.37 -5.58
CA THR A 59 -23.73 -21.90 -6.67
C THR A 59 -23.33 -21.23 -7.96
N LYS A 60 -23.19 -21.99 -9.01
CA LYS A 60 -23.00 -21.48 -10.35
C LYS A 60 -24.35 -21.46 -11.05
N TYR A 61 -25.06 -20.34 -10.97
CA TYR A 61 -26.13 -20.06 -11.91
C TYR A 61 -25.53 -19.76 -13.28
N GLU A 62 -26.30 -19.92 -14.34
CA GLU A 62 -25.78 -19.77 -15.72
C GLU A 62 -24.97 -18.48 -15.95
N ARG A 63 -25.25 -17.40 -15.20
CA ARG A 63 -24.59 -16.10 -15.34
C ARG A 63 -24.09 -15.47 -14.05
N ILE A 64 -24.35 -16.05 -12.88
CA ILE A 64 -24.03 -15.43 -11.59
C ILE A 64 -23.36 -16.45 -10.68
N SER A 65 -22.23 -16.09 -10.11
CA SER A 65 -21.46 -16.92 -9.18
C SER A 65 -21.12 -16.16 -7.91
N PRO A 66 -21.98 -16.23 -6.86
CA PRO A 66 -21.63 -15.66 -5.56
C PRO A 66 -20.58 -16.52 -4.86
N TYR A 67 -19.67 -15.84 -4.15
CA TYR A 67 -18.58 -16.49 -3.43
C TYR A 67 -18.25 -15.77 -2.13
N VAL A 68 -17.56 -16.50 -1.26
CA VAL A 68 -16.91 -15.98 -0.05
C VAL A 68 -15.45 -16.47 -0.05
N GLY A 69 -14.58 -15.72 0.56
CA GLY A 69 -13.19 -16.11 0.63
C GLY A 69 -12.40 -15.41 1.71
N GLY A 70 -11.14 -15.81 1.80
CA GLY A 70 -10.17 -15.20 2.68
C GLY A 70 -8.80 -15.15 2.03
N GLU A 71 -8.01 -14.18 2.44
CA GLU A 71 -6.63 -14.03 2.04
C GLU A 71 -5.76 -13.65 3.23
N ILE A 72 -4.53 -14.11 3.22
CA ILE A 72 -3.51 -13.75 4.20
C ILE A 72 -2.23 -13.48 3.44
N GLY A 73 -1.46 -12.50 3.87
CA GLY A 73 -0.24 -12.20 3.13
C GLY A 73 0.73 -11.31 3.86
N LEU A 74 1.82 -11.04 3.16
CA LEU A 74 2.91 -10.21 3.61
C LEU A 74 2.87 -8.86 2.91
N LEU A 75 3.21 -7.83 3.68
CA LEU A 75 3.31 -6.45 3.22
C LEU A 75 4.72 -5.95 3.50
N THR A 76 5.33 -5.30 2.52
CA THR A 76 6.56 -4.54 2.74
C THR A 76 6.30 -3.09 2.40
N SER A 77 6.81 -2.18 3.22
CA SER A 77 6.64 -0.75 2.99
C SER A 77 7.97 -0.02 3.12
N THR A 78 8.11 1.04 2.36
CA THR A 78 9.23 1.98 2.52
C THR A 78 8.66 3.39 2.56
N ALA A 79 8.79 4.03 3.72
CA ALA A 79 8.50 5.45 3.87
C ALA A 79 9.79 6.25 3.65
N LYS A 80 9.72 7.27 2.80
CA LYS A 80 10.80 8.20 2.51
C LYS A 80 10.31 9.61 2.74
N THR A 81 11.04 10.36 3.56
CA THR A 81 10.83 11.79 3.74
C THR A 81 12.07 12.52 3.23
N LYS A 82 11.88 13.47 2.32
CA LYS A 82 12.93 14.35 1.82
C LYS A 82 12.57 15.77 2.20
N THR A 83 13.54 16.47 2.77
CA THR A 83 13.41 17.89 3.10
C THR A 83 14.59 18.63 2.48
N ASP A 84 14.28 19.59 1.64
CA ASP A 84 15.26 20.49 1.02
C ASP A 84 15.04 21.90 1.58
N ASN A 85 16.10 22.51 2.09
CA ASN A 85 16.09 23.87 2.62
C ASN A 85 16.98 24.77 1.76
N THR A 86 16.36 25.81 1.15
CA THR A 86 17.07 26.71 0.24
C THR A 86 17.94 27.75 0.94
N GLU A 87 17.75 27.98 2.24
CA GLU A 87 18.58 28.94 3.00
C GLU A 87 20.03 28.46 3.14
N ASN A 88 20.23 27.17 3.46
CA ASN A 88 21.53 26.60 3.75
C ASN A 88 21.98 25.54 2.74
N ASP A 89 21.21 25.31 1.67
CA ASP A 89 21.37 24.20 0.72
C ASP A 89 21.45 22.81 1.41
N ASP A 90 20.76 22.68 2.55
CA ASP A 90 20.72 21.46 3.33
C ASP A 90 19.66 20.51 2.77
N LYS A 91 20.05 19.25 2.56
CA LYS A 91 19.15 18.18 2.10
C LYS A 91 19.15 17.05 3.11
N THR A 92 17.95 16.72 3.58
CA THR A 92 17.76 15.61 4.51
C THR A 92 16.86 14.55 3.87
N GLU A 93 17.31 13.31 3.84
CA GLU A 93 16.52 12.16 3.41
C GLU A 93 16.43 11.15 4.55
N THR A 94 15.20 10.84 4.97
CA THR A 94 14.93 9.78 5.95
C THR A 94 14.23 8.62 5.26
N LYS A 95 14.74 7.40 5.43
CA LYS A 95 14.15 6.16 4.94
C LYS A 95 13.77 5.26 6.10
N ARG A 96 12.54 4.75 6.09
CA ARG A 96 12.02 3.83 7.10
C ARG A 96 11.42 2.60 6.43
N PRO A 97 12.11 1.45 6.46
CA PRO A 97 11.54 0.20 5.95
C PRO A 97 10.54 -0.38 6.94
N GLY A 98 9.48 -0.99 6.43
CA GLY A 98 8.46 -1.68 7.19
C GLY A 98 8.20 -3.09 6.65
N LEU A 99 7.87 -4.00 7.57
CA LEU A 99 7.40 -5.34 7.26
C LEU A 99 6.11 -5.58 8.03
N GLY A 100 5.13 -6.13 7.36
CA GLY A 100 3.82 -6.37 7.93
C GLY A 100 3.14 -7.61 7.41
N PHE A 101 1.98 -7.88 7.96
CA PHE A 101 1.08 -8.92 7.47
C PHE A 101 -0.34 -8.37 7.38
N GLY A 102 -1.13 -8.98 6.50
CA GLY A 102 -2.54 -8.67 6.34
C GLY A 102 -3.38 -9.94 6.32
N VAL A 103 -4.59 -9.83 6.85
CA VAL A 103 -5.62 -10.87 6.77
C VAL A 103 -6.89 -10.20 6.29
N ASN A 104 -7.56 -10.81 5.33
CA ASN A 104 -8.77 -10.26 4.74
C ASN A 104 -9.80 -11.37 4.54
N VAL A 105 -11.05 -11.09 4.88
CA VAL A 105 -12.21 -11.90 4.53
C VAL A 105 -13.09 -11.10 3.60
N PHE A 106 -13.66 -11.74 2.59
CA PHE A 106 -14.43 -11.04 1.57
C PHE A 106 -15.58 -11.90 1.07
N THR A 107 -16.57 -11.24 0.53
CA THR A 107 -17.65 -11.83 -0.23
C THR A 107 -17.80 -11.09 -1.54
N GLY A 108 -18.25 -11.78 -2.55
CA GLY A 108 -18.42 -11.17 -3.86
C GLY A 108 -19.36 -11.95 -4.78
N VAL A 109 -19.54 -11.40 -5.94
CA VAL A 109 -20.33 -11.99 -7.00
C VAL A 109 -19.64 -11.76 -8.35
N ASP A 110 -19.51 -12.81 -9.13
CA ASP A 110 -19.09 -12.73 -10.52
C ASP A 110 -20.31 -12.86 -11.44
N VAL A 111 -20.42 -11.94 -12.38
CA VAL A 111 -21.49 -11.91 -13.39
C VAL A 111 -20.85 -12.19 -14.75
N TYR A 112 -21.19 -13.32 -15.35
CA TYR A 112 -20.68 -13.74 -16.66
C TYR A 112 -21.46 -13.06 -17.78
N LEU A 113 -20.80 -12.22 -18.55
CA LEU A 113 -21.38 -11.51 -19.69
C LEU A 113 -21.46 -12.40 -20.93
N CYS A 114 -20.44 -13.22 -21.15
CA CYS A 114 -20.36 -14.23 -22.21
C CYS A 114 -19.42 -15.35 -21.79
N LYS A 115 -19.22 -16.37 -22.65
CA LYS A 115 -18.26 -17.46 -22.35
C LYS A 115 -16.88 -16.89 -22.07
N GLY A 116 -16.44 -17.06 -20.81
CA GLY A 116 -15.12 -16.66 -20.34
C GLY A 116 -15.00 -15.22 -19.80
N LEU A 117 -15.83 -14.28 -20.19
CA LEU A 117 -15.76 -12.90 -19.69
C LEU A 117 -16.74 -12.68 -18.54
N TYR A 118 -16.24 -12.16 -17.42
CA TYR A 118 -17.06 -11.82 -16.26
C TYR A 118 -16.69 -10.45 -15.66
N LEU A 119 -17.68 -9.87 -15.00
CA LEU A 119 -17.53 -8.72 -14.10
C LEU A 119 -17.71 -9.21 -12.68
N GLY A 120 -16.78 -8.84 -11.80
CA GLY A 120 -16.84 -9.18 -10.38
C GLY A 120 -17.00 -7.95 -9.50
N PHE A 121 -17.84 -8.08 -8.48
CA PHE A 121 -17.97 -7.13 -7.39
C PHE A 121 -17.60 -7.80 -6.08
N GLU A 122 -16.79 -7.13 -5.24
CA GLU A 122 -16.29 -7.69 -3.99
C GLU A 122 -16.33 -6.67 -2.86
N LEU A 123 -16.73 -7.13 -1.68
CA LEU A 123 -16.66 -6.41 -0.42
C LEU A 123 -15.80 -7.22 0.55
N GLY A 124 -14.92 -6.57 1.28
CA GLY A 124 -14.03 -7.23 2.23
C GLY A 124 -13.91 -6.49 3.56
N LEU A 125 -13.54 -7.26 4.57
CA LEU A 125 -13.15 -6.79 5.89
C LEU A 125 -11.73 -7.28 6.16
N GLY A 126 -10.83 -6.36 6.49
CA GLY A 126 -9.43 -6.70 6.65
C GLY A 126 -8.79 -6.15 7.91
N TYR A 127 -7.72 -6.81 8.29
CA TYR A 127 -6.78 -6.38 9.32
C TYR A 127 -5.39 -6.35 8.73
N ASP A 128 -4.71 -5.22 8.88
CA ASP A 128 -3.32 -5.04 8.49
C ASP A 128 -2.50 -4.62 9.70
N SER A 129 -1.32 -5.19 9.83
CA SER A 129 -0.34 -4.80 10.83
C SER A 129 1.01 -4.55 10.15
N MET A 130 1.60 -3.40 10.38
CA MET A 130 2.86 -2.96 9.81
C MET A 130 3.83 -2.55 10.90
N ASN A 131 4.98 -3.17 10.94
CA ASN A 131 6.08 -2.82 11.84
C ASN A 131 7.16 -2.06 11.06
N TYR A 132 7.27 -0.77 11.30
CA TYR A 132 8.33 0.06 10.75
C TYR A 132 9.59 -0.06 11.62
N LYS A 133 10.67 -0.46 11.01
CA LYS A 133 11.99 -0.52 11.64
C LYS A 133 12.55 0.89 11.84
N ARG A 134 13.67 0.97 12.56
CA ARG A 134 14.44 2.21 12.69
C ARG A 134 14.76 2.75 11.30
N GLY A 135 14.57 4.04 11.14
CA GLY A 135 14.89 4.73 9.89
C GLY A 135 16.36 5.15 9.87
N THR A 136 16.89 5.32 8.68
CA THR A 136 18.19 5.95 8.46
C THR A 136 17.98 7.35 7.91
N THR A 137 18.60 8.34 8.52
CA THR A 137 18.55 9.74 8.09
C THR A 137 19.92 10.13 7.53
N THR A 138 19.92 10.56 6.28
CA THR A 138 21.09 11.10 5.60
C THR A 138 20.91 12.60 5.45
N THR A 139 21.84 13.38 6.00
CA THR A 139 21.86 14.83 5.87
C THR A 139 23.07 15.24 5.05
N VAL A 140 22.86 16.05 4.03
CA VAL A 140 23.90 16.67 3.20
C VAL A 140 23.88 18.17 3.46
N SER A 141 25.00 18.71 3.94
CA SER A 141 25.20 20.14 4.17
C SER A 141 26.52 20.56 3.50
N GLY A 142 26.40 21.31 2.43
CA GLY A 142 27.56 21.64 1.58
C GLY A 142 28.24 20.38 1.03
N SER A 143 29.52 20.18 1.39
CA SER A 143 30.31 19.00 0.99
C SER A 143 30.29 17.86 2.02
N THR A 144 29.59 18.03 3.14
CA THR A 144 29.56 17.05 4.25
C THR A 144 28.28 16.23 4.16
N THR A 145 28.46 14.90 4.21
CA THR A 145 27.35 13.94 4.31
C THR A 145 27.42 13.23 5.65
N THR A 146 26.36 13.30 6.42
CA THR A 146 26.21 12.63 7.71
C THR A 146 25.07 11.64 7.64
N GLU A 147 25.31 10.41 8.10
CA GLU A 147 24.31 9.36 8.22
C GLU A 147 24.06 9.04 9.69
N THR A 148 22.79 9.02 10.09
CA THR A 148 22.38 8.76 11.47
C THR A 148 21.25 7.75 11.49
N ASP A 149 21.40 6.71 12.30
CA ASP A 149 20.34 5.74 12.53
C ASP A 149 19.32 6.27 13.53
N GLY A 150 18.04 6.12 13.18
CA GLY A 150 16.95 6.45 14.09
C GLY A 150 16.88 5.49 15.28
N THR A 151 16.33 5.99 16.37
CA THR A 151 16.23 5.24 17.63
C THR A 151 14.88 4.55 17.82
N THR A 152 13.86 4.91 17.03
CA THR A 152 12.47 4.46 17.23
C THR A 152 12.00 3.51 16.13
N SER A 153 11.33 2.44 16.54
CA SER A 153 10.49 1.59 15.71
C SER A 153 9.01 1.87 16.03
N ASN A 154 8.12 1.67 15.07
CA ASN A 154 6.70 1.93 15.25
C ASN A 154 5.86 0.77 14.68
N LEU A 155 4.92 0.26 15.50
CA LEU A 155 3.92 -0.72 15.08
C LEU A 155 2.61 0.02 14.79
N GLN A 156 2.11 -0.12 13.58
CA GLN A 156 0.81 0.40 13.16
C GLN A 156 -0.10 -0.79 12.84
N SER A 157 -1.28 -0.79 13.41
CA SER A 157 -2.31 -1.80 13.11
C SER A 157 -3.58 -1.09 12.69
N ARG A 158 -4.22 -1.59 11.65
CA ARG A 158 -5.48 -1.07 11.14
C ARG A 158 -6.45 -2.21 10.92
N PHE A 159 -7.64 -2.05 11.49
CA PHE A 159 -8.79 -2.90 11.23
C PHE A 159 -9.87 -2.06 10.56
N GLY A 160 -10.47 -2.55 9.50
CA GLY A 160 -11.52 -1.80 8.82
C GLY A 160 -12.19 -2.56 7.69
N PHE A 161 -13.34 -2.03 7.28
CA PHE A 161 -13.99 -2.47 6.07
C PHE A 161 -13.19 -1.97 4.88
N HIS A 162 -12.71 -2.88 4.06
CA HIS A 162 -12.24 -2.58 2.71
C HIS A 162 -13.44 -2.65 1.76
N ALA A 163 -14.40 -1.75 1.99
CA ALA A 163 -15.50 -1.53 1.06
C ALA A 163 -15.01 -0.73 -0.14
N THR A 164 -13.99 -1.21 -0.80
CA THR A 164 -13.66 -0.74 -2.14
C THR A 164 -14.43 -1.67 -3.08
N PRO A 165 -15.55 -1.21 -3.68
CA PRO A 165 -16.16 -1.97 -4.76
C PRO A 165 -15.10 -2.14 -5.84
N SER A 166 -14.52 -3.32 -5.92
CA SER A 166 -13.55 -3.62 -6.96
C SER A 166 -14.29 -4.18 -8.15
N LEU A 167 -14.40 -3.39 -9.21
CA LEU A 167 -14.82 -3.91 -10.50
C LEU A 167 -13.68 -4.78 -11.03
N ARG A 168 -13.93 -6.08 -11.15
CA ARG A 168 -12.98 -7.02 -11.73
C ARG A 168 -13.47 -7.43 -13.10
N VAL A 169 -12.56 -7.42 -14.05
CA VAL A 169 -12.78 -7.99 -15.38
C VAL A 169 -11.86 -9.20 -15.49
N GLY A 170 -12.40 -10.35 -15.79
CA GLY A 170 -11.62 -11.57 -15.91
C GLY A 170 -12.05 -12.40 -17.12
N TRP A 171 -11.12 -13.20 -17.57
CA TRP A 171 -11.35 -14.18 -18.62
C TRP A 171 -11.10 -15.58 -18.06
N ASN A 172 -12.08 -16.47 -18.21
CA ASN A 172 -11.96 -17.85 -17.79
C ASN A 172 -11.71 -18.72 -19.03
N PHE A 173 -10.57 -19.44 -19.02
CA PHE A 173 -10.15 -20.33 -20.12
C PHE A 173 -10.73 -21.73 -19.95
#